data_2218ae8b2ab07eefae175350c208e08d
#
_entry.id   2218ae8b2ab07eefae175350c208e08d
#
_cell.length_a   1.000
_cell.length_b   1.000
_cell.length_c   1.000
_cell.angle_alpha   90.00
_cell.angle_beta   90.00
_cell.angle_gamma   90.00
#
_symmetry.space_group_name_H-M   'P 1'
#
loop_
_entity.id
_entity.type
_entity.pdbx_description
1 polymer ?
#
loop_
_entity_poly.entity_id
_entity_poly.type
_entity_poly.pdbx_seq_one_letter_code
_entity_poly.pdbx_strand_id
1 'polypeptide(L)' 'MDNSKPLNRIKVMLAERMMSNKELAEQLGKDPATVSKWVTNTSQPSLENLIEIARCLKCEINDLVRVSPLEGK' A
#
# COMPACT_ATOMS: atom_id res chain seq x y z
N MET A 1 8.14 21.30 -3.15
CA MET A 1 7.86 20.81 -2.37
C MET A 1 7.14 19.78 -2.56
N ASP A 2 7.29 19.07 -2.19
CA ASP A 2 6.54 18.07 -2.36
C ASP A 2 5.42 18.09 -1.55
N ASN A 3 4.32 18.23 -2.12
CA ASN A 3 3.27 18.24 -1.33
C ASN A 3 2.68 16.97 -1.26
N SER A 4 3.14 15.98 -1.89
CA SER A 4 2.42 14.80 -1.89
C SER A 4 2.74 14.04 -0.68
N LYS A 5 1.77 13.81 0.14
CA LYS A 5 1.95 12.97 1.25
C LYS A 5 1.52 11.60 0.86
N PRO A 6 2.23 10.58 1.27
CA PRO A 6 1.83 9.23 0.92
C PRO A 6 0.48 8.93 1.55
N LEU A 7 -0.45 8.44 0.77
CA LEU A 7 -1.76 8.09 1.28
C LEU A 7 -1.80 6.68 1.82
N ASN A 8 -0.93 5.82 1.35
CA ASN A 8 -0.93 4.46 1.86
C ASN A 8 0.41 4.13 2.49
N ARG A 9 0.41 3.09 3.30
CA ARG A 9 1.59 2.62 3.99
C ARG A 9 1.94 1.22 3.53
N ILE A 10 1.68 0.90 2.29
CA ILE A 10 1.95 -0.44 1.78
C ILE A 10 3.43 -0.75 1.89
N LYS A 11 4.27 0.22 1.57
CA LYS A 11 5.71 0.01 1.65
C LYS A 11 6.15 -0.37 3.07
N VAL A 12 5.58 0.29 4.06
CA VAL A 12 5.91 0.00 5.44
C VAL A 12 5.49 -1.42 5.81
N MET A 13 4.28 -1.81 5.39
CA MET A 13 3.80 -3.13 5.72
C MET A 13 4.58 -4.22 4.99
N LEU A 14 4.99 -3.95 3.76
CA LEU A 14 5.83 -4.90 3.05
C LEU A 14 7.15 -5.09 3.78
N ALA A 15 7.73 -3.99 4.25
CA ALA A 15 8.99 -4.08 4.97
C ALA A 15 8.81 -4.90 6.25
N GLU A 16 7.72 -4.69 6.95
CA GLU A 16 7.46 -5.44 8.18
C GLU A 16 7.25 -6.92 7.90
N ARG A 17 6.71 -7.26 6.74
CA ARG A 17 6.48 -8.65 6.38
C ARG A 17 7.64 -9.23 5.60
N MET A 18 8.67 -8.42 5.34
CA MET A 18 9.85 -8.83 4.57
C MET A 18 9.44 -9.37 3.21
N MET A 19 8.50 -8.67 2.59
CA MET A 19 7.97 -9.05 1.29
C MET A 19 8.33 -7.98 0.27
N SER A 20 8.70 -8.40 -0.93
CA SER A 20 9.04 -7.46 -1.99
C SER A 20 7.79 -7.07 -2.78
N ASN A 21 7.91 -5.98 -3.56
CA ASN A 21 6.83 -5.60 -4.45
C ASN A 21 6.50 -6.72 -5.42
N LYS A 22 7.53 -7.41 -5.90
CA LYS A 22 7.33 -8.47 -6.86
C LYS A 22 6.55 -9.62 -6.24
N GLU A 23 6.88 -9.96 -5.00
CA GLU A 23 6.15 -11.02 -4.33
C GLU A 23 4.70 -10.66 -4.11
N LEU A 24 4.45 -9.42 -3.74
CA LEU A 24 3.08 -8.98 -3.55
C LEU A 24 2.32 -9.06 -4.87
N ALA A 25 2.95 -8.59 -5.95
CA ALA A 25 2.31 -8.63 -7.26
C ALA A 25 1.97 -10.06 -7.65
N GLU A 26 2.87 -10.98 -7.38
CA GLU A 26 2.63 -12.37 -7.70
C GLU A 26 1.44 -12.92 -6.92
N GLN A 27 1.38 -12.61 -5.65
CA GLN A 27 0.28 -13.11 -4.84
C GLN A 27 -1.06 -12.51 -5.25
N LEU A 28 -1.03 -11.28 -5.72
CA LEU A 28 -2.27 -10.64 -6.15
C LEU A 28 -2.64 -10.98 -7.59
N GLY A 29 -1.72 -11.57 -8.33
CA GLY A 29 -1.96 -11.82 -9.75
C GLY A 29 -2.01 -10.51 -10.53
N LYS A 30 -1.22 -9.52 -10.12
CA LYS A 30 -1.21 -8.22 -10.76
C LYS A 30 0.15 -7.92 -11.35
N ASP A 31 0.15 -6.95 -12.25
CA ASP A 31 1.37 -6.52 -12.88
C ASP A 31 2.30 -5.85 -11.87
N PRO A 32 3.58 -6.25 -11.83
CA PRO A 32 4.50 -5.65 -10.86
C PRO A 32 4.64 -4.14 -11.00
N ALA A 33 4.56 -3.63 -12.22
CA ALA A 33 4.68 -2.18 -12.42
C ALA A 33 3.50 -1.46 -11.76
N THR A 34 2.31 -2.04 -11.85
CA THR A 34 1.13 -1.46 -11.21
C THR A 34 1.28 -1.46 -9.69
N VAL A 35 1.72 -2.59 -9.14
CA VAL A 35 1.90 -2.69 -7.70
C VAL A 35 2.97 -1.71 -7.22
N SER A 36 4.03 -1.57 -8.00
CA SER A 36 5.10 -0.64 -7.64
C SER A 36 4.57 0.79 -7.53
N LYS A 37 3.66 1.18 -8.42
CA LYS A 37 3.07 2.52 -8.35
C LYS A 37 2.26 2.70 -7.09
N TRP A 38 1.59 1.65 -6.63
CA TRP A 38 0.84 1.73 -5.37
C TRP A 38 1.80 1.88 -4.19
N VAL A 39 2.88 1.11 -4.21
CA VAL A 39 3.84 1.12 -3.11
C VAL A 39 4.52 2.47 -2.99
N THR A 40 4.79 3.11 -4.13
CA THR A 40 5.44 4.41 -4.12
C THR A 40 4.45 5.56 -4.01
N ASN A 41 3.17 5.25 -3.90
CA ASN A 41 2.12 6.26 -3.83
C ASN A 41 2.01 7.11 -5.09
N THR A 42 2.51 6.60 -6.21
CA THR A 42 2.34 7.26 -7.49
C THR A 42 0.88 7.16 -7.93
N SER A 43 0.25 6.04 -7.64
CA SER A 43 -1.17 5.89 -7.82
C SER A 43 -1.67 5.03 -6.67
N GLN A 44 -2.97 5.00 -6.49
CA GLN A 44 -3.54 4.29 -5.36
C GLN A 44 -4.34 3.07 -5.85
N PRO A 45 -4.32 1.99 -5.08
CA PRO A 45 -5.12 0.83 -5.45
C PRO A 45 -6.59 1.12 -5.19
N SER A 46 -7.44 0.40 -5.88
CA SER A 46 -8.87 0.48 -5.62
C SER A 46 -9.15 -0.13 -4.25
N LEU A 47 -10.35 0.10 -3.75
CA LEU A 47 -10.73 -0.50 -2.48
C LEU A 47 -10.64 -2.03 -2.54
N GLU A 48 -11.07 -2.61 -3.64
CA GLU A 48 -10.97 -4.05 -3.81
C GLU A 48 -9.53 -4.51 -3.74
N ASN A 49 -8.63 -3.79 -4.39
CA ASN A 49 -7.23 -4.15 -4.36
C ASN A 49 -6.64 -3.96 -2.96
N LEU A 50 -7.09 -2.92 -2.24
CA LEU A 50 -6.63 -2.73 -0.87
C LEU A 50 -7.04 -3.92 0.02
N ILE A 51 -8.25 -4.41 -0.16
CA ILE A 51 -8.71 -5.55 0.60
C ILE A 51 -7.85 -6.78 0.31
N GLU A 52 -7.51 -6.97 -0.97
CA GLU A 52 -6.66 -8.10 -1.32
C GLU A 52 -5.26 -7.95 -0.75
N ILE A 53 -4.73 -6.74 -0.76
CA ILE A 53 -3.42 -6.48 -0.19
C ILE A 53 -3.45 -6.78 1.31
N ALA A 54 -4.49 -6.33 1.99
CA ALA A 54 -4.61 -6.57 3.42
C ALA A 54 -4.63 -8.07 3.71
N ARG A 55 -5.32 -8.84 2.88
CA ARG A 55 -5.34 -10.28 3.06
C ARG A 55 -3.97 -10.90 2.85
N CYS A 56 -3.27 -10.47 1.82
CA CYS A 56 -1.94 -10.99 1.53
C CYS A 56 -0.97 -10.69 2.64
N LEU A 57 -1.07 -9.50 3.22
CA LEU A 57 -0.15 -9.09 4.25
C LEU A 57 -0.64 -9.43 5.64
N LYS A 58 -1.84 -10.00 5.74
CA LYS A 58 -2.43 -10.39 7.01
C LYS A 58 -2.50 -9.22 7.96
N CYS A 59 -3.04 -8.13 7.46
CA CYS A 59 -3.20 -6.93 8.25
C CYS A 59 -4.56 -6.33 7.94
N GLU A 60 -4.87 -5.24 8.59
CA GLU A 60 -6.14 -4.58 8.36
C GLU A 60 -5.95 -3.41 7.42
N ILE A 61 -7.04 -2.98 6.81
CA ILE A 61 -6.97 -1.85 5.89
C ILE A 61 -6.46 -0.61 6.62
N ASN A 62 -6.81 -0.45 7.89
CA ASN A 62 -6.28 0.65 8.67
C ASN A 62 -4.76 0.67 8.70
N ASP A 63 -4.14 -0.49 8.60
CA ASP A 63 -2.69 -0.55 8.61
C ASP A 63 -2.10 -0.13 7.27
N LEU A 64 -2.93 -0.07 6.24
CA LEU A 64 -2.44 0.24 4.90
C LEU A 64 -2.67 1.68 4.49
N VAL A 65 -3.48 2.42 5.24
CA VAL A 65 -3.77 3.80 4.85
C VAL A 65 -3.23 4.75 5.89
N ARG A 66 -2.86 5.93 5.42
CA ARG A 66 -2.41 6.95 6.35
C ARG A 66 -3.61 7.79 6.71
N VAL A 67 -3.90 7.80 7.98
CA VAL A 67 -4.98 8.62 8.47
C VAL A 67 -4.33 9.77 9.18
N SER A 68 -4.29 10.90 8.52
CA SER A 68 -3.69 12.06 9.12
C SER A 68 -4.50 12.51 10.28
N PRO A 69 -3.87 12.92 11.35
CA PRO A 69 -4.60 13.46 12.45
C PRO A 69 -5.31 14.71 12.00
N LEU A 70 -6.53 14.82 12.39
CA LEU A 70 -7.25 15.96 11.97
C LEU A 70 -6.70 17.18 12.54
N GLU A 71 -6.05 17.05 13.59
CA GLU A 71 -5.49 18.13 14.17
C GLU A 71 -4.49 18.64 13.41
N GLY A 72 -4.03 17.94 12.74
CA GLY A 72 -3.11 18.59 12.08
C GLY A 72 -3.75 19.56 11.36
N LYS A 73 -4.26 19.44 11.86
CA LYS A 73 -4.73 20.24 11.49
C LYS A 73 -4.37 20.68 11.40
#